data_5cc8436841d0ed3ead041c12398b8f7d
#
_entry.id   5cc8436841d0ed3ead041c12398b8f7d
#
_cell.length_a   1.000
_cell.length_b   1.000
_cell.length_c   1.000
_cell.angle_alpha   90.00
_cell.angle_beta   90.00
_cell.angle_gamma   90.00
#
_symmetry.space_group_name_H-M   'P 1'
#
loop_
_entity.id
_entity.type
_entity.pdbx_description
1 polymer ?
#
loop_
_entity_poly.entity_id
_entity_poly.type
_entity_poly.pdbx_seq_one_letter_code
_entity_poly.pdbx_strand_id
1 'polypeptide(L)'
;TGHIIAAANAVIAPAADRMKASHDIAIDRKRSKGPPGGEMAALDPVAHGRVQVLDCPSGDVAQAMAAVDELVRLSRLDPEWSWSRAAIIARDWRRLTPARAYAESLGIPVEMANESMPSIWRLREMQQFIDALRRDTTRLLAIRDLVDVLNAIPSNRWTDLIAEGIAALAKELANKTMPVPDLVEWFAEWANDARSDQRSLLLLTAHRSKGVEFDDVVILNGGWDRPSKGEDPDAPRRLFYVAMTRARRSLAIIADGQHPFVQQGAEHVLRRAAPAIGADVALPTALYQVPDLKTVDLSWAGRLRTGHPSIASISAAKVGDPVHIVREGPTWMIQDAQGQALGRMAKSWSPPERLSFLRGEVGAIVRWRKSDNQEEYRVHLHRDVWEAIIPELVFG
;
A
#
# COMPACT_ATOMS: atom_id res chain seq x y z
N THR A 1 6.53 21.38 7.79
CA THR A 1 7.38 22.37 8.47
C THR A 1 8.12 23.24 7.48
N GLY A 2 8.65 24.40 7.95
CA GLY A 2 9.45 25.31 7.13
C GLY A 2 10.74 24.65 6.61
N HIS A 3 11.39 23.83 7.42
CA HIS A 3 12.59 23.10 7.01
C HIS A 3 12.32 22.09 5.89
N ILE A 4 11.21 21.36 5.93
CA ILE A 4 10.84 20.41 4.87
C ILE A 4 10.59 21.14 3.55
N ILE A 5 9.85 22.27 3.61
CA ILE A 5 9.56 23.08 2.42
C ILE A 5 10.84 23.67 1.84
N ALA A 6 11.72 24.21 2.67
CA ALA A 6 13.01 24.76 2.21
C ALA A 6 13.87 23.69 1.54
N ALA A 7 13.99 22.49 2.15
CA ALA A 7 14.73 21.38 1.57
C ALA A 7 14.12 20.91 0.24
N ALA A 8 12.78 20.76 0.18
CA ALA A 8 12.08 20.33 -1.03
C ALA A 8 12.25 21.35 -2.17
N ASN A 9 12.11 22.66 -1.88
CA ASN A 9 12.34 23.72 -2.86
C ASN A 9 13.79 23.71 -3.39
N ALA A 10 14.77 23.48 -2.52
CA ALA A 10 16.17 23.35 -2.93
C ALA A 10 16.39 22.13 -3.86
N VAL A 11 15.72 21.01 -3.60
CA VAL A 11 15.78 19.81 -4.43
C VAL A 11 15.20 20.07 -5.82
N ILE A 12 14.06 20.74 -5.94
CA ILE A 12 13.39 20.95 -7.23
C ILE A 12 13.96 22.13 -8.01
N ALA A 13 14.67 23.05 -7.38
CA ALA A 13 15.18 24.27 -8.02
C ALA A 13 15.98 24.04 -9.31
N PRO A 14 16.85 23.01 -9.44
CA PRO A 14 17.61 22.74 -10.67
C PRO A 14 16.80 22.11 -11.80
N ALA A 15 15.55 21.68 -11.59
CA ALA A 15 14.75 21.02 -12.64
C ALA A 15 14.39 22.01 -13.75
N ALA A 16 14.61 21.62 -15.03
CA ALA A 16 14.44 22.50 -16.20
C ALA A 16 12.96 22.82 -16.47
N ASP A 17 12.10 21.81 -16.49
CA ASP A 17 10.67 21.97 -16.79
C ASP A 17 9.82 21.92 -15.51
N ARG A 18 9.63 23.07 -14.88
CA ARG A 18 8.72 23.23 -13.74
C ARG A 18 7.42 23.87 -14.18
N MET A 19 6.27 23.21 -13.96
CA MET A 19 4.94 23.80 -14.26
C MET A 19 4.69 25.12 -13.52
N LYS A 20 5.41 25.40 -12.42
CA LYS A 20 5.34 26.62 -11.62
C LYS A 20 6.74 27.16 -11.34
N ALA A 21 7.52 27.42 -12.38
CA ALA A 21 8.93 27.85 -12.27
C ALA A 21 9.13 29.12 -11.42
N SER A 22 8.13 29.99 -11.36
CA SER A 22 8.17 31.24 -10.61
C SER A 22 7.52 31.20 -9.22
N HIS A 23 7.01 30.04 -8.77
CA HIS A 23 6.28 29.94 -7.51
C HIS A 23 6.78 28.73 -6.73
N ASP A 24 7.68 28.97 -5.81
CA ASP A 24 8.07 27.98 -4.82
C ASP A 24 6.87 27.66 -3.88
N ILE A 25 6.82 26.43 -3.36
CA ILE A 25 5.84 26.10 -2.32
C ILE A 25 6.13 27.01 -1.13
N ALA A 26 5.09 27.72 -0.69
CA ALA A 26 5.15 28.53 0.51
C ALA A 26 4.41 27.82 1.65
N ILE A 27 4.92 27.96 2.86
CA ILE A 27 4.23 27.50 4.05
C ILE A 27 2.95 28.32 4.25
N ASP A 28 1.90 27.69 4.75
CA ASP A 28 0.66 28.38 5.13
C ASP A 28 0.93 29.56 6.06
N ARG A 29 0.24 30.68 5.84
CA ARG A 29 0.45 31.94 6.59
C ARG A 29 0.31 31.81 8.11
N LYS A 30 -0.52 30.88 8.60
CA LYS A 30 -0.65 30.61 10.03
C LYS A 30 0.58 29.89 10.58
N ARG A 31 1.09 28.91 9.82
CA ARG A 31 2.28 28.11 10.18
C ARG A 31 3.60 28.88 10.00
N SER A 32 3.63 29.88 9.12
CA SER A 32 4.83 30.69 8.89
C SER A 32 5.23 31.57 10.10
N LYS A 33 4.33 31.76 11.05
CA LYS A 33 4.58 32.51 12.29
C LYS A 33 5.25 31.67 13.38
N GLY A 34 5.25 30.34 13.23
CA GLY A 34 5.88 29.41 14.16
C GLY A 34 7.37 29.14 13.84
N PRO A 35 8.06 28.39 14.70
CA PRO A 35 9.44 27.99 14.44
C PRO A 35 9.52 27.15 13.15
N PRO A 36 10.60 27.26 12.35
CA PRO A 36 10.76 26.52 11.10
C PRO A 36 10.64 25.00 11.25
N GLY A 37 11.00 24.45 12.40
CA GLY A 37 10.85 23.03 12.74
C GLY A 37 9.45 22.62 13.17
N GLY A 38 8.50 23.57 13.31
CA GLY A 38 7.15 23.29 13.79
C GLY A 38 7.17 22.70 15.20
N GLU A 39 6.24 21.78 15.50
CA GLU A 39 6.15 21.06 16.77
C GLU A 39 7.41 20.25 17.08
N MET A 40 8.04 19.68 16.04
CA MET A 40 9.26 18.88 16.19
C MET A 40 10.47 19.70 16.64
N ALA A 41 10.42 21.04 16.57
CA ALA A 41 11.47 21.89 17.13
C ALA A 41 11.64 21.71 18.65
N ALA A 42 10.55 21.45 19.35
CA ALA A 42 10.54 21.20 20.80
C ALA A 42 10.60 19.71 21.14
N LEU A 43 9.92 18.85 20.37
CA LEU A 43 9.81 17.42 20.65
C LEU A 43 11.09 16.64 20.31
N ASP A 44 11.81 17.02 19.23
CA ASP A 44 13.02 16.34 18.80
C ASP A 44 14.29 17.13 19.18
N PRO A 45 14.97 16.78 20.29
CA PRO A 45 16.18 17.50 20.74
C PRO A 45 17.38 17.29 19.83
N VAL A 46 17.30 16.35 18.87
CA VAL A 46 18.37 16.05 17.91
C VAL A 46 18.20 16.86 16.64
N ALA A 47 17.08 16.70 15.99
CA ALA A 47 16.85 17.34 14.68
C ALA A 47 16.22 18.73 14.78
N HIS A 48 15.50 19.03 15.87
CA HIS A 48 14.77 20.30 16.02
C HIS A 48 13.84 20.59 14.84
N GLY A 49 13.25 19.53 14.25
CA GLY A 49 12.37 19.61 13.09
C GLY A 49 13.05 19.84 11.75
N ARG A 50 14.40 19.81 11.69
CA ARG A 50 15.14 19.81 10.40
C ARG A 50 14.93 18.50 9.65
N VAL A 51 15.07 18.53 8.34
CA VAL A 51 15.15 17.32 7.52
C VAL A 51 16.40 16.54 7.91
N GLN A 52 16.26 15.28 8.24
CA GLN A 52 17.38 14.43 8.62
C GLN A 52 17.89 13.65 7.41
N VAL A 53 19.19 13.62 7.22
CA VAL A 53 19.87 12.67 6.32
C VAL A 53 20.61 11.67 7.20
N LEU A 54 20.15 10.44 7.18
CA LEU A 54 20.69 9.35 8.00
C LEU A 54 21.69 8.55 7.18
N ASP A 55 22.97 8.67 7.53
CA ASP A 55 24.01 7.86 6.92
C ASP A 55 23.90 6.42 7.40
N CYS A 56 23.61 5.54 6.46
CA CYS A 56 23.44 4.13 6.70
C CYS A 56 24.33 3.32 5.73
N PRO A 57 24.94 2.22 6.15
CA PRO A 57 25.64 1.34 5.23
C PRO A 57 24.79 0.92 4.04
N SER A 58 25.43 0.65 2.91
CA SER A 58 24.74 0.13 1.72
C SER A 58 24.05 -1.22 2.01
N GLY A 59 22.88 -1.39 1.40
CA GLY A 59 22.09 -2.61 1.50
C GLY A 59 20.65 -2.34 1.94
N ASP A 60 19.72 -2.94 1.21
CA ASP A 60 18.28 -2.70 1.41
C ASP A 60 17.81 -3.05 2.83
N VAL A 61 18.38 -4.11 3.44
CA VAL A 61 18.03 -4.54 4.80
C VAL A 61 18.49 -3.52 5.85
N ALA A 62 19.75 -3.10 5.81
CA ALA A 62 20.29 -2.13 6.77
C ALA A 62 19.54 -0.80 6.70
N GLN A 63 19.26 -0.34 5.49
CA GLN A 63 18.50 0.89 5.25
C GLN A 63 17.05 0.80 5.73
N ALA A 64 16.41 -0.33 5.50
CA ALA A 64 15.05 -0.58 5.96
C ALA A 64 14.96 -0.59 7.49
N MET A 65 15.93 -1.24 8.16
CA MET A 65 16.01 -1.25 9.62
C MET A 65 16.23 0.16 10.16
N ALA A 66 17.18 0.91 9.59
CA ALA A 66 17.43 2.30 9.99
C ALA A 66 16.18 3.19 9.84
N ALA A 67 15.38 2.97 8.79
CA ALA A 67 14.14 3.70 8.58
C ALA A 67 13.08 3.38 9.64
N VAL A 68 12.88 2.11 9.96
CA VAL A 68 11.95 1.70 11.02
C VAL A 68 12.42 2.17 12.38
N ASP A 69 13.72 2.04 12.69
CA ASP A 69 14.30 2.49 13.97
C ASP A 69 14.16 4.00 14.15
N GLU A 70 14.26 4.78 13.08
CA GLU A 70 14.00 6.23 13.16
C GLU A 70 12.54 6.52 13.52
N LEU A 71 11.57 5.82 12.93
CA LEU A 71 10.17 5.97 13.31
C LEU A 71 9.92 5.49 14.74
N VAL A 72 10.57 4.41 15.19
CA VAL A 72 10.54 3.98 16.60
C VAL A 72 11.15 5.04 17.52
N ARG A 73 12.24 5.70 17.11
CA ARG A 73 12.81 6.82 17.88
C ARG A 73 11.79 7.97 18.01
N LEU A 74 11.17 8.36 16.90
CA LEU A 74 10.16 9.43 16.89
C LEU A 74 8.94 9.06 17.72
N SER A 75 8.49 7.81 17.69
CA SER A 75 7.35 7.35 18.47
C SER A 75 7.55 7.47 19.99
N ARG A 76 8.79 7.43 20.45
CA ARG A 76 9.14 7.62 21.88
C ARG A 76 9.18 9.08 22.30
N LEU A 77 9.28 10.00 21.34
CA LEU A 77 9.33 11.43 21.59
C LEU A 77 7.94 12.07 21.60
N ASP A 78 6.98 11.46 20.93
CA ASP A 78 5.63 12.00 20.77
C ASP A 78 4.62 11.18 21.57
N PRO A 79 4.04 11.74 22.66
CA PRO A 79 3.01 11.04 23.44
C PRO A 79 1.73 10.75 22.66
N GLU A 80 1.47 11.50 21.58
CA GLU A 80 0.29 11.34 20.70
C GLU A 80 0.63 10.55 19.43
N TRP A 81 1.71 9.78 19.45
CA TRP A 81 2.13 8.99 18.29
C TRP A 81 1.06 8.03 17.80
N SER A 82 0.93 7.95 16.48
CA SER A 82 0.12 6.92 15.82
C SER A 82 0.85 6.43 14.56
N TRP A 83 1.00 5.11 14.46
CA TRP A 83 1.55 4.48 13.26
C TRP A 83 0.73 4.78 12.00
N SER A 84 -0.57 5.08 12.15
CA SER A 84 -1.44 5.48 11.04
C SER A 84 -1.12 6.85 10.44
N ARG A 85 -0.19 7.59 11.02
CA ARG A 85 0.26 8.89 10.52
C ARG A 85 1.69 8.87 10.01
N ALA A 86 2.33 7.69 10.00
CA ALA A 86 3.70 7.50 9.58
C ALA A 86 3.77 6.72 8.26
N ALA A 87 4.80 7.00 7.45
CA ALA A 87 5.05 6.29 6.20
C ALA A 87 6.53 6.08 5.92
N ILE A 88 6.85 4.97 5.24
CA ILE A 88 8.15 4.75 4.61
C ILE A 88 7.94 4.76 3.10
N ILE A 89 8.66 5.64 2.41
CA ILE A 89 8.54 5.84 0.96
C ILE A 89 9.82 5.36 0.29
N ALA A 90 9.68 4.56 -0.78
CA ALA A 90 10.78 4.15 -1.63
C ALA A 90 10.49 4.46 -3.10
N ARG A 91 11.51 4.42 -3.95
CA ARG A 91 11.31 4.52 -5.39
C ARG A 91 10.68 3.26 -5.96
N ASP A 92 11.10 2.10 -5.47
CA ASP A 92 10.60 0.81 -5.92
C ASP A 92 10.21 -0.09 -4.74
N TRP A 93 9.38 -1.08 -5.06
CA TRP A 93 8.73 -1.98 -4.12
C TRP A 93 9.67 -2.90 -3.34
N ARG A 94 10.77 -3.35 -3.99
CA ARG A 94 11.68 -4.34 -3.41
C ARG A 94 12.33 -3.83 -2.14
N ARG A 95 12.57 -2.50 -2.09
CA ARG A 95 13.18 -1.84 -0.94
C ARG A 95 12.27 -1.75 0.27
N LEU A 96 10.97 -1.87 0.07
CA LEU A 96 9.98 -1.82 1.16
C LEU A 96 9.81 -3.16 1.86
N THR A 97 10.11 -4.27 1.19
CA THR A 97 9.96 -5.62 1.75
C THR A 97 10.75 -5.86 3.04
N PRO A 98 12.05 -5.51 3.14
CA PRO A 98 12.77 -5.64 4.40
C PRO A 98 12.22 -4.74 5.51
N ALA A 99 11.69 -3.55 5.16
CA ALA A 99 11.07 -2.64 6.15
C ALA A 99 9.79 -3.28 6.73
N ARG A 100 8.97 -3.94 5.89
CA ARG A 100 7.82 -4.70 6.36
C ARG A 100 8.24 -5.81 7.31
N ALA A 101 9.19 -6.64 6.91
CA ALA A 101 9.65 -7.77 7.70
C ALA A 101 10.19 -7.33 9.07
N TYR A 102 10.97 -6.25 9.10
CA TYR A 102 11.51 -5.73 10.35
C TYR A 102 10.44 -5.08 11.23
N ALA A 103 9.54 -4.28 10.67
CA ALA A 103 8.42 -3.69 11.41
C ALA A 103 7.51 -4.77 12.03
N GLU A 104 7.16 -5.83 11.28
CA GLU A 104 6.38 -6.96 11.79
C GLU A 104 7.11 -7.69 12.92
N SER A 105 8.44 -7.86 12.83
CA SER A 105 9.24 -8.50 13.91
C SER A 105 9.24 -7.71 15.21
N LEU A 106 9.02 -6.39 15.13
CA LEU A 106 8.89 -5.49 16.27
C LEU A 106 7.43 -5.34 16.76
N GLY A 107 6.47 -6.05 16.15
CA GLY A 107 5.05 -5.95 16.46
C GLY A 107 4.40 -4.63 16.00
N ILE A 108 5.04 -3.92 15.09
CA ILE A 108 4.50 -2.68 14.51
C ILE A 108 3.47 -3.05 13.44
N PRO A 109 2.23 -2.55 13.53
CA PRO A 109 1.24 -2.77 12.48
C PRO A 109 1.69 -2.08 11.19
N VAL A 110 1.71 -2.82 10.09
CA VAL A 110 2.21 -2.33 8.81
C VAL A 110 1.29 -2.71 7.65
N GLU A 111 1.11 -1.78 6.73
CA GLU A 111 0.38 -1.97 5.47
C GLU A 111 1.27 -1.64 4.28
N MET A 112 1.05 -2.33 3.17
CA MET A 112 1.73 -2.03 1.91
C MET A 112 0.72 -1.54 0.88
N ALA A 113 0.86 -0.29 0.41
CA ALA A 113 0.04 0.24 -0.68
C ALA A 113 0.51 -0.37 -2.02
N ASN A 114 -0.11 -1.48 -2.43
CA ASN A 114 0.26 -2.21 -3.64
C ASN A 114 -0.40 -1.63 -4.91
N GLU A 115 0.37 -1.53 -5.99
CA GLU A 115 -0.11 -1.09 -7.31
C GLU A 115 -0.95 -2.14 -8.04
N SER A 116 -0.72 -3.40 -7.72
CA SER A 116 -1.35 -4.55 -8.38
C SER A 116 -2.55 -5.10 -7.62
N MET A 117 -3.03 -4.39 -6.59
CA MET A 117 -4.22 -4.80 -5.84
C MET A 117 -5.43 -4.91 -6.78
N PRO A 118 -6.27 -5.93 -6.60
CA PRO A 118 -7.54 -6.00 -7.30
C PRO A 118 -8.37 -4.72 -7.10
N SER A 119 -9.06 -4.26 -8.14
CA SER A 119 -10.05 -3.19 -7.98
C SER A 119 -11.05 -3.60 -6.89
N ILE A 120 -11.35 -2.66 -5.98
CA ILE A 120 -12.34 -2.85 -4.90
C ILE A 120 -13.66 -3.37 -5.46
N TRP A 121 -14.06 -2.86 -6.64
CA TRP A 121 -15.26 -3.29 -7.33
C TRP A 121 -15.30 -4.80 -7.65
N ARG A 122 -14.14 -5.45 -7.83
CA ARG A 122 -14.04 -6.88 -8.13
C ARG A 122 -13.99 -7.77 -6.90
N LEU A 123 -13.81 -7.21 -5.73
CA LEU A 123 -13.75 -7.98 -4.49
C LEU A 123 -15.08 -8.67 -4.20
N ARG A 124 -15.03 -9.91 -3.68
CA ARG A 124 -16.20 -10.70 -3.29
C ARG A 124 -17.11 -9.89 -2.37
N GLU A 125 -16.59 -9.27 -1.36
CA GLU A 125 -17.31 -8.51 -0.35
C GLU A 125 -18.07 -7.34 -0.99
N MET A 126 -17.42 -6.59 -1.87
CA MET A 126 -18.07 -5.50 -2.59
C MET A 126 -19.15 -6.00 -3.51
N GLN A 127 -18.92 -7.10 -4.22
CA GLN A 127 -19.93 -7.67 -5.11
C GLN A 127 -21.12 -8.27 -4.32
N GLN A 128 -20.88 -8.87 -3.14
CA GLN A 128 -21.94 -9.33 -2.24
C GLN A 128 -22.77 -8.16 -1.71
N PHE A 129 -22.10 -7.07 -1.30
CA PHE A 129 -22.76 -5.84 -0.87
C PHE A 129 -23.65 -5.26 -1.99
N ILE A 130 -23.12 -5.07 -3.19
CA ILE A 130 -23.87 -4.54 -4.33
C ILE A 130 -25.01 -5.48 -4.76
N ASP A 131 -24.79 -6.78 -4.77
CA ASP A 131 -25.84 -7.77 -5.10
C ASP A 131 -26.98 -7.71 -4.07
N ALA A 132 -26.67 -7.51 -2.80
CA ALA A 132 -27.69 -7.36 -1.76
C ALA A 132 -28.52 -6.08 -1.93
N LEU A 133 -27.88 -4.95 -2.31
CA LEU A 133 -28.61 -3.72 -2.65
C LEU A 133 -29.54 -3.91 -3.86
N ARG A 134 -29.08 -4.62 -4.88
CA ARG A 134 -29.80 -4.85 -6.13
C ARG A 134 -30.99 -5.82 -6.03
N ARG A 135 -31.21 -6.46 -4.88
CA ARG A 135 -32.38 -7.34 -4.69
C ARG A 135 -33.71 -6.61 -4.86
N ASP A 136 -33.72 -5.33 -4.51
CA ASP A 136 -34.89 -4.46 -4.72
C ASP A 136 -34.43 -3.06 -5.17
N THR A 137 -34.42 -2.85 -6.47
CA THR A 137 -33.97 -1.61 -7.11
C THR A 137 -34.95 -0.46 -6.97
N THR A 138 -36.16 -0.71 -6.46
CA THR A 138 -37.20 0.32 -6.29
C THR A 138 -37.09 1.04 -4.94
N ARG A 139 -36.27 0.53 -4.02
CA ARG A 139 -36.11 1.07 -2.67
C ARG A 139 -35.29 2.38 -2.67
N LEU A 140 -35.67 3.22 -1.74
CA LEU A 140 -34.85 4.32 -1.24
C LEU A 140 -34.17 3.86 0.06
N LEU A 141 -32.85 3.89 0.10
CA LEU A 141 -32.09 3.40 1.25
C LEU A 141 -31.44 4.58 2.00
N ALA A 142 -31.47 4.48 3.34
CA ALA A 142 -30.72 5.35 4.24
C ALA A 142 -29.37 4.71 4.58
N ILE A 143 -28.46 5.47 5.16
CA ILE A 143 -27.14 4.98 5.60
C ILE A 143 -27.23 3.78 6.52
N ARG A 144 -28.21 3.75 7.46
CA ARG A 144 -28.43 2.60 8.35
C ARG A 144 -28.73 1.30 7.59
N ASP A 145 -29.49 1.38 6.48
CA ASP A 145 -29.84 0.19 5.70
C ASP A 145 -28.57 -0.37 5.01
N LEU A 146 -27.64 0.50 4.59
CA LEU A 146 -26.34 0.10 4.03
C LEU A 146 -25.44 -0.57 5.08
N VAL A 147 -25.42 -0.03 6.30
CA VAL A 147 -24.71 -0.63 7.44
C VAL A 147 -25.28 -2.01 7.77
N ASP A 148 -26.60 -2.18 7.78
CA ASP A 148 -27.24 -3.47 8.04
C ASP A 148 -26.90 -4.50 6.95
N VAL A 149 -26.88 -4.08 5.68
CA VAL A 149 -26.45 -4.94 4.57
C VAL A 149 -24.98 -5.34 4.72
N LEU A 150 -24.10 -4.42 5.08
CA LEU A 150 -22.68 -4.71 5.27
C LEU A 150 -22.44 -5.66 6.44
N ASN A 151 -23.15 -5.48 7.56
CA ASN A 151 -23.03 -6.31 8.76
C ASN A 151 -23.48 -7.78 8.52
N ALA A 152 -24.21 -8.05 7.45
CA ALA A 152 -24.55 -9.41 7.04
C ALA A 152 -23.41 -10.12 6.31
N ILE A 153 -22.35 -9.42 5.92
CA ILE A 153 -21.15 -9.96 5.29
C ILE A 153 -20.09 -10.21 6.37
N PRO A 154 -19.39 -11.38 6.34
CA PRO A 154 -18.33 -11.64 7.31
C PRO A 154 -17.26 -10.53 7.33
N SER A 155 -16.94 -10.02 8.52
CA SER A 155 -16.01 -8.92 8.71
C SER A 155 -14.58 -9.32 8.32
N ASN A 156 -13.94 -8.48 7.53
CA ASN A 156 -12.52 -8.54 7.17
C ASN A 156 -12.05 -7.16 6.70
N ARG A 157 -10.76 -7.03 6.32
CA ARG A 157 -10.19 -5.76 5.85
C ARG A 157 -10.95 -5.10 4.67
N TRP A 158 -11.63 -5.89 3.84
CA TRP A 158 -12.37 -5.37 2.69
C TRP A 158 -13.76 -4.85 3.07
N THR A 159 -14.42 -5.48 4.04
CA THR A 159 -15.66 -4.94 4.61
C THR A 159 -15.40 -3.66 5.38
N ASP A 160 -14.25 -3.54 6.05
CA ASP A 160 -13.83 -2.29 6.70
C ASP A 160 -13.69 -1.17 5.69
N LEU A 161 -13.09 -1.45 4.53
CA LEU A 161 -12.97 -0.47 3.44
C LEU A 161 -14.35 -0.05 2.89
N ILE A 162 -15.30 -0.98 2.74
CA ILE A 162 -16.66 -0.66 2.33
C ILE A 162 -17.35 0.22 3.40
N ALA A 163 -17.12 -0.04 4.69
CA ALA A 163 -17.63 0.80 5.77
C ALA A 163 -17.10 2.24 5.68
N GLU A 164 -15.85 2.44 5.29
CA GLU A 164 -15.29 3.78 5.00
C GLU A 164 -16.04 4.47 3.85
N GLY A 165 -16.39 3.71 2.80
CA GLY A 165 -17.23 4.21 1.71
C GLY A 165 -18.62 4.64 2.19
N ILE A 166 -19.26 3.84 3.03
CA ILE A 166 -20.54 4.21 3.64
C ILE A 166 -20.41 5.48 4.49
N ALA A 167 -19.33 5.60 5.26
CA ALA A 167 -19.06 6.80 6.06
C ALA A 167 -18.80 8.05 5.20
N ALA A 168 -18.13 7.89 4.03
CA ALA A 168 -17.96 8.97 3.07
C ALA A 168 -19.31 9.42 2.48
N LEU A 169 -20.14 8.48 2.05
CA LEU A 169 -21.48 8.75 1.55
C LEU A 169 -22.38 9.42 2.59
N ALA A 170 -22.24 9.04 3.87
CA ALA A 170 -23.01 9.65 4.98
C ALA A 170 -22.74 11.15 5.13
N LYS A 171 -21.52 11.61 4.85
CA LYS A 171 -21.18 13.05 4.86
C LYS A 171 -21.88 13.81 3.74
N GLU A 172 -22.11 13.17 2.59
CA GLU A 172 -22.77 13.78 1.44
C GLU A 172 -24.30 13.76 1.58
N LEU A 173 -24.87 12.66 2.05
CA LEU A 173 -26.32 12.47 2.14
C LEU A 173 -26.98 13.24 3.28
N ALA A 174 -26.27 13.64 4.33
CA ALA A 174 -26.81 14.40 5.46
C ALA A 174 -28.19 13.88 5.96
N ASN A 175 -28.34 12.59 6.23
CA ASN A 175 -29.54 11.88 6.66
C ASN A 175 -30.67 11.72 5.60
N LYS A 176 -30.40 11.97 4.33
CA LYS A 176 -31.35 11.67 3.25
C LYS A 176 -31.29 10.20 2.82
N THR A 177 -32.26 9.79 2.02
CA THR A 177 -32.27 8.50 1.34
C THR A 177 -31.84 8.66 -0.11
N MET A 178 -31.29 7.61 -0.70
CA MET A 178 -30.87 7.58 -2.10
C MET A 178 -31.44 6.31 -2.79
N PRO A 179 -31.84 6.43 -4.08
CA PRO A 179 -32.28 5.28 -4.88
C PRO A 179 -31.14 4.26 -5.04
N VAL A 180 -31.47 2.97 -5.08
CA VAL A 180 -30.46 1.90 -5.25
C VAL A 180 -29.62 2.06 -6.51
N PRO A 181 -30.14 2.44 -7.70
CA PRO A 181 -29.29 2.68 -8.87
C PRO A 181 -28.21 3.73 -8.63
N ASP A 182 -28.58 4.86 -8.01
CA ASP A 182 -27.66 5.97 -7.72
C ASP A 182 -26.61 5.56 -6.69
N LEU A 183 -27.00 4.76 -5.69
CA LEU A 183 -26.06 4.17 -4.71
C LEU A 183 -25.02 3.28 -5.40
N VAL A 184 -25.46 2.43 -6.34
CA VAL A 184 -24.57 1.53 -7.08
C VAL A 184 -23.59 2.30 -7.94
N GLU A 185 -24.04 3.37 -8.61
CA GLU A 185 -23.20 4.27 -9.40
C GLU A 185 -22.18 4.99 -8.50
N TRP A 186 -22.64 5.57 -7.39
CA TRP A 186 -21.77 6.23 -6.41
C TRP A 186 -20.68 5.30 -5.90
N PHE A 187 -21.03 4.06 -5.49
CA PHE A 187 -20.04 3.08 -5.04
C PHE A 187 -19.09 2.64 -6.15
N ALA A 188 -19.53 2.60 -7.40
CA ALA A 188 -18.66 2.28 -8.53
C ALA A 188 -17.61 3.39 -8.77
N GLU A 189 -18.01 4.66 -8.70
CA GLU A 189 -17.10 5.80 -8.77
C GLU A 189 -16.17 5.85 -7.58
N TRP A 190 -16.71 5.75 -6.37
CA TRP A 190 -15.92 5.73 -5.16
C TRP A 190 -14.87 4.61 -5.16
N ALA A 191 -15.24 3.40 -5.59
CA ALA A 191 -14.32 2.25 -5.63
C ALA A 191 -13.13 2.43 -6.58
N ASN A 192 -13.22 3.32 -7.57
CA ASN A 192 -12.10 3.65 -8.46
C ASN A 192 -11.05 4.53 -7.76
N ASP A 193 -11.50 5.42 -6.88
CA ASP A 193 -10.65 6.41 -6.20
C ASP A 193 -10.39 6.07 -4.73
N ALA A 194 -11.12 5.08 -4.19
CA ALA A 194 -11.05 4.73 -2.77
C ALA A 194 -9.66 4.24 -2.39
N ARG A 195 -9.18 4.82 -1.31
CA ARG A 195 -8.00 4.38 -0.57
C ARG A 195 -8.44 4.10 0.85
N SER A 196 -8.02 2.96 1.38
CA SER A 196 -8.26 2.65 2.79
C SER A 196 -7.70 3.75 3.68
N ASP A 197 -8.45 4.15 4.71
CA ASP A 197 -7.92 4.99 5.77
C ASP A 197 -6.74 4.26 6.43
N GLN A 198 -5.65 4.96 6.55
CA GLN A 198 -4.43 4.39 7.11
C GLN A 198 -4.61 4.08 8.59
N ARG A 199 -4.48 2.81 8.97
CA ARG A 199 -4.58 2.34 10.37
C ARG A 199 -3.23 1.92 10.96
N SER A 200 -2.20 1.84 10.13
CA SER A 200 -0.89 1.29 10.43
C SER A 200 0.23 2.08 9.74
N LEU A 201 1.48 1.72 9.99
CA LEU A 201 2.61 2.24 9.22
C LEU A 201 2.44 1.90 7.74
N LEU A 202 2.39 2.90 6.88
CA LEU A 202 2.20 2.70 5.45
C LEU A 202 3.53 2.64 4.71
N LEU A 203 3.74 1.54 3.99
CA LEU A 203 4.86 1.36 3.07
C LEU A 203 4.38 1.57 1.64
N LEU A 204 4.96 2.54 0.92
CA LEU A 204 4.49 2.86 -0.42
C LEU A 204 5.61 3.36 -1.34
N THR A 205 5.39 3.25 -2.64
CA THR A 205 6.28 3.89 -3.62
C THR A 205 5.96 5.38 -3.74
N ALA A 206 6.94 6.16 -4.18
CA ALA A 206 6.76 7.61 -4.37
C ALA A 206 5.64 7.94 -5.38
N HIS A 207 5.42 7.10 -6.38
CA HIS A 207 4.29 7.26 -7.32
C HIS A 207 2.94 7.13 -6.60
N ARG A 208 2.83 6.19 -5.66
CA ARG A 208 1.61 5.98 -4.86
C ARG A 208 1.40 7.03 -3.77
N SER A 209 2.45 7.73 -3.39
CA SER A 209 2.36 8.80 -2.38
C SER A 209 1.72 10.09 -2.90
N LYS A 210 1.47 10.20 -4.21
CA LYS A 210 0.83 11.38 -4.78
C LYS A 210 -0.59 11.55 -4.25
N GLY A 211 -0.88 12.72 -3.67
CA GLY A 211 -2.21 13.06 -3.13
C GLY A 211 -2.47 12.61 -1.70
N VAL A 212 -1.54 11.91 -1.03
CA VAL A 212 -1.62 11.62 0.40
C VAL A 212 -0.55 12.39 1.16
N GLU A 213 -0.73 12.60 2.46
CA GLU A 213 0.23 13.28 3.34
C GLU A 213 0.28 12.56 4.68
N PHE A 214 1.47 12.55 5.28
CA PHE A 214 1.75 11.89 6.55
C PHE A 214 2.41 12.87 7.51
N ASP A 215 2.25 12.63 8.79
CA ASP A 215 2.95 13.46 9.77
C ASP A 215 4.46 13.17 9.73
N ASP A 216 4.84 11.91 9.74
CA ASP A 216 6.22 11.46 9.83
C ASP A 216 6.58 10.55 8.66
N VAL A 217 7.60 10.93 7.90
CA VAL A 217 8.01 10.21 6.69
C VAL A 217 9.48 9.85 6.74
N VAL A 218 9.80 8.61 6.37
CA VAL A 218 11.17 8.21 6.04
C VAL A 218 11.25 7.80 4.58
N ILE A 219 12.22 8.35 3.85
CA ILE A 219 12.48 8.01 2.45
C ILE A 219 13.69 7.09 2.38
N LEU A 220 13.52 5.90 1.82
CA LEU A 220 14.62 4.95 1.58
C LEU A 220 15.49 5.42 0.43
N ASN A 221 16.78 5.15 0.52
CA ASN A 221 17.72 5.40 -0.55
C ASN A 221 17.52 4.47 -1.75
N GLY A 222 18.08 4.86 -2.88
CA GLY A 222 18.33 4.04 -4.05
C GLY A 222 17.49 4.34 -5.28
N GLY A 223 18.22 4.45 -6.37
CA GLY A 223 17.64 4.64 -7.70
C GLY A 223 17.06 6.02 -7.99
N TRP A 224 17.15 6.97 -7.07
CA TRP A 224 16.61 8.32 -7.25
C TRP A 224 17.26 9.15 -8.35
N ASP A 225 18.48 8.80 -8.75
CA ASP A 225 19.28 9.43 -9.81
C ASP A 225 19.13 8.77 -11.18
N ARG A 226 18.34 7.68 -11.28
CA ARG A 226 18.24 6.86 -12.49
C ARG A 226 16.90 7.05 -13.18
N PRO A 227 16.83 7.79 -14.30
CA PRO A 227 15.62 7.85 -15.12
C PRO A 227 15.35 6.48 -15.77
N SER A 228 14.08 6.16 -15.96
CA SER A 228 13.67 5.00 -16.77
C SER A 228 13.99 5.25 -18.23
N LYS A 229 14.06 4.18 -19.04
CA LYS A 229 14.36 4.30 -20.47
C LYS A 229 13.30 5.17 -21.17
N GLY A 230 13.73 6.29 -21.76
CA GLY A 230 12.83 7.24 -22.42
C GLY A 230 12.13 8.23 -21.49
N GLU A 231 12.44 8.22 -20.21
CA GLU A 231 11.93 9.18 -19.22
C GLU A 231 12.78 10.45 -19.25
N ASP A 232 12.15 11.60 -18.96
CA ASP A 232 12.83 12.88 -18.79
C ASP A 232 13.91 12.77 -17.68
N PRO A 233 15.14 13.28 -17.91
CA PRO A 233 16.21 13.25 -16.91
C PRO A 233 15.85 13.84 -15.54
N ASP A 234 14.94 14.80 -15.49
CA ASP A 234 14.47 15.43 -14.24
C ASP A 234 13.29 14.69 -13.59
N ALA A 235 12.71 13.67 -14.23
CA ALA A 235 11.59 12.94 -13.66
C ALA A 235 11.91 12.27 -12.31
N PRO A 236 13.09 11.66 -12.09
CA PRO A 236 13.48 11.13 -10.79
C PRO A 236 13.55 12.22 -9.70
N ARG A 237 14.05 13.39 -10.03
CA ARG A 237 14.12 14.54 -9.12
C ARG A 237 12.73 15.04 -8.74
N ARG A 238 11.83 15.16 -9.72
CA ARG A 238 10.43 15.52 -9.47
C ARG A 238 9.72 14.49 -8.61
N LEU A 239 9.98 13.20 -8.84
CA LEU A 239 9.43 12.14 -8.03
C LEU A 239 9.93 12.17 -6.59
N PHE A 240 11.23 12.43 -6.39
CA PHE A 240 11.81 12.58 -5.06
C PHE A 240 11.22 13.80 -4.32
N TYR A 241 11.04 14.92 -5.03
CA TYR A 241 10.35 16.10 -4.50
C TYR A 241 8.93 15.78 -4.04
N VAL A 242 8.18 15.00 -4.83
CA VAL A 242 6.84 14.52 -4.43
C VAL A 242 6.93 13.74 -3.14
N ALA A 243 7.88 12.80 -3.00
CA ALA A 243 8.05 12.02 -1.78
C ALA A 243 8.36 12.91 -0.56
N MET A 244 9.26 13.90 -0.70
CA MET A 244 9.58 14.83 0.39
C MET A 244 8.37 15.63 0.86
N THR A 245 7.56 16.12 -0.09
CA THR A 245 6.38 16.94 0.20
C THR A 245 5.22 16.14 0.82
N ARG A 246 5.36 14.85 1.00
CA ARG A 246 4.38 14.03 1.74
C ARG A 246 4.48 14.21 3.24
N ALA A 247 5.62 14.69 3.73
CA ALA A 247 5.87 14.90 5.15
C ALA A 247 5.30 16.23 5.66
N ARG A 248 4.55 16.18 6.75
CA ARG A 248 3.98 17.35 7.42
C ARG A 248 4.84 17.82 8.60
N ARG A 249 5.29 16.89 9.44
CA ARG A 249 5.96 17.15 10.72
C ARG A 249 7.46 16.84 10.68
N SER A 250 7.81 15.60 10.36
CA SER A 250 9.18 15.14 10.27
C SER A 250 9.49 14.44 8.95
N LEU A 251 10.73 14.62 8.49
CA LEU A 251 11.25 13.97 7.30
C LEU A 251 12.65 13.45 7.58
N ALA A 252 12.86 12.15 7.43
CA ALA A 252 14.16 11.53 7.38
C ALA A 252 14.43 10.92 6.01
N ILE A 253 15.66 10.99 5.55
CA ILE A 253 16.12 10.46 4.26
C ILE A 253 17.28 9.53 4.56
N ILE A 254 17.13 8.25 4.21
CA ILE A 254 18.23 7.31 4.32
C ILE A 254 19.21 7.55 3.17
N ALA A 255 20.50 7.61 3.47
CA ALA A 255 21.54 7.82 2.47
C ALA A 255 22.71 6.86 2.71
N ASP A 256 23.36 6.46 1.63
CA ASP A 256 24.64 5.77 1.62
C ASP A 256 25.67 6.73 1.00
N GLY A 257 26.30 7.52 1.86
CA GLY A 257 27.16 8.61 1.41
C GLY A 257 26.39 9.82 0.86
N GLN A 258 26.86 10.41 -0.23
CA GLN A 258 26.24 11.59 -0.83
C GLN A 258 24.88 11.27 -1.47
N HIS A 259 23.83 11.99 -1.03
CA HIS A 259 22.54 11.90 -1.69
C HIS A 259 22.51 12.73 -2.98
N PRO A 260 21.99 12.21 -4.11
CA PRO A 260 22.10 12.89 -5.42
C PRO A 260 21.38 14.25 -5.49
N PHE A 261 20.40 14.48 -4.63
CA PHE A 261 19.55 15.69 -4.70
C PHE A 261 19.60 16.56 -3.44
N VAL A 262 19.97 16.02 -2.29
CA VAL A 262 19.96 16.77 -1.03
C VAL A 262 21.33 17.35 -0.76
N GLN A 263 21.41 18.68 -0.72
CA GLN A 263 22.67 19.41 -0.45
C GLN A 263 23.09 19.26 1.01
N GLN A 264 24.38 19.01 1.22
CA GLN A 264 24.96 18.95 2.55
C GLN A 264 25.21 20.36 3.10
N GLY A 265 25.10 20.50 4.43
CA GLY A 265 25.44 21.77 5.11
C GLY A 265 24.38 22.86 5.02
N ALA A 266 23.22 22.59 4.43
CA ALA A 266 22.10 23.53 4.45
C ALA A 266 21.53 23.64 5.87
N GLU A 267 21.14 24.83 6.32
CA GLU A 267 20.60 25.11 7.66
C GLU A 267 19.39 24.26 8.02
N HIS A 268 18.56 23.94 7.03
CA HIS A 268 17.35 23.15 7.17
C HIS A 268 17.57 21.64 7.12
N VAL A 269 18.82 21.17 6.96
CA VAL A 269 19.19 19.75 6.87
C VAL A 269 20.17 19.38 7.96
N LEU A 270 19.87 18.34 8.73
CA LEU A 270 20.79 17.72 9.67
C LEU A 270 21.26 16.39 9.12
N ARG A 271 22.57 16.22 8.99
CA ARG A 271 23.17 14.93 8.65
C ARG A 271 23.71 14.25 9.90
N ARG A 272 23.39 12.99 10.08
CA ARG A 272 23.89 12.15 11.17
C ARG A 272 23.99 10.69 10.78
N ALA A 273 24.80 9.92 11.49
CA ALA A 273 24.81 8.48 11.33
C ALA A 273 23.44 7.88 11.72
N ALA A 274 22.98 6.89 10.96
CA ALA A 274 21.88 6.03 11.40
C ALA A 274 22.30 5.26 12.67
N PRO A 275 21.34 4.86 13.54
CA PRO A 275 21.65 3.97 14.65
C PRO A 275 22.38 2.72 14.16
N ALA A 276 23.40 2.29 14.90
CA ALA A 276 24.09 1.05 14.58
C ALA A 276 23.14 -0.14 14.82
N ILE A 277 23.06 -1.04 13.85
CA ILE A 277 22.35 -2.30 14.02
C ILE A 277 23.12 -3.14 15.03
N GLY A 278 22.46 -3.55 16.10
CA GLY A 278 23.09 -4.44 17.10
C GLY A 278 23.54 -5.77 16.46
N ALA A 279 24.67 -6.28 16.87
CA ALA A 279 25.21 -7.53 16.34
C ALA A 279 24.26 -8.74 16.54
N ASP A 280 23.39 -8.67 17.55
CA ASP A 280 22.45 -9.73 17.90
C ASP A 280 21.08 -9.58 17.23
N VAL A 281 20.88 -8.54 16.40
CA VAL A 281 19.59 -8.33 15.71
C VAL A 281 19.51 -9.25 14.49
N ALA A 282 18.53 -10.14 14.50
CA ALA A 282 18.25 -11.00 13.35
C ALA A 282 17.86 -10.14 12.14
N LEU A 283 18.60 -10.28 11.03
CA LEU A 283 18.28 -9.57 9.80
C LEU A 283 16.98 -10.13 9.20
N PRO A 284 16.03 -9.28 8.82
CA PRO A 284 14.80 -9.73 8.19
C PRO A 284 15.11 -10.30 6.81
N THR A 285 14.80 -11.58 6.61
CA THR A 285 15.02 -12.30 5.34
C THR A 285 13.72 -12.50 4.55
N ALA A 286 12.58 -12.21 5.16
CA ALA A 286 11.28 -12.46 4.54
C ALA A 286 11.05 -11.60 3.29
N LEU A 287 10.62 -12.26 2.20
CA LEU A 287 10.13 -11.64 0.97
C LEU A 287 8.62 -11.81 0.88
N TYR A 288 7.91 -10.71 0.71
CA TYR A 288 6.45 -10.71 0.59
C TYR A 288 6.03 -10.62 -0.88
N GLN A 289 5.18 -11.55 -1.29
CA GLN A 289 4.42 -11.42 -2.51
C GLN A 289 2.99 -11.02 -2.13
N VAL A 290 2.70 -9.75 -2.31
CA VAL A 290 1.38 -9.15 -2.05
C VAL A 290 0.37 -9.59 -3.12
N PRO A 291 -0.95 -9.52 -2.84
CA PRO A 291 -1.99 -9.89 -3.79
C PRO A 291 -1.86 -9.17 -5.12
N ASP A 292 -1.67 -9.92 -6.21
CA ASP A 292 -1.54 -9.40 -7.58
C ASP A 292 -2.28 -10.32 -8.56
N LEU A 293 -3.21 -9.74 -9.33
CA LEU A 293 -3.99 -10.47 -10.34
C LEU A 293 -3.12 -11.14 -11.41
N LYS A 294 -1.95 -10.59 -11.70
CA LYS A 294 -1.05 -11.11 -12.73
C LYS A 294 -0.33 -12.40 -12.31
N THR A 295 -0.26 -12.66 -11.00
CA THR A 295 0.43 -13.84 -10.47
C THR A 295 -0.46 -15.08 -10.43
N VAL A 296 -1.76 -14.93 -10.69
CA VAL A 296 -2.76 -16.00 -10.58
C VAL A 296 -3.41 -16.26 -11.94
N ASP A 297 -3.74 -17.53 -12.21
CA ASP A 297 -4.59 -17.91 -13.33
C ASP A 297 -6.06 -17.66 -12.98
N LEU A 298 -6.52 -16.46 -13.24
CA LEU A 298 -7.87 -16.00 -12.90
C LEU A 298 -8.98 -16.82 -13.56
N SER A 299 -8.67 -17.52 -14.66
CA SER A 299 -9.62 -18.34 -15.41
C SER A 299 -9.71 -19.78 -14.92
N TRP A 300 -8.83 -20.20 -14.01
CA TRP A 300 -8.74 -21.60 -13.58
C TRP A 300 -10.07 -22.14 -13.06
N ALA A 301 -10.70 -21.45 -12.11
CA ALA A 301 -11.98 -21.88 -11.54
C ALA A 301 -13.13 -21.86 -12.56
N GLY A 302 -13.07 -20.94 -13.55
CA GLY A 302 -14.04 -20.88 -14.66
C GLY A 302 -14.01 -22.11 -15.58
N ARG A 303 -12.88 -22.84 -15.64
CA ARG A 303 -12.72 -24.08 -16.42
C ARG A 303 -13.17 -25.33 -15.68
N LEU A 304 -13.48 -25.23 -14.39
CA LEU A 304 -13.92 -26.37 -13.59
C LEU A 304 -15.37 -26.72 -13.93
N ARG A 305 -15.66 -28.02 -14.07
CA ARG A 305 -17.02 -28.52 -14.29
C ARG A 305 -17.89 -28.29 -13.06
N THR A 306 -19.19 -28.24 -13.26
CA THR A 306 -20.19 -28.18 -12.18
C THR A 306 -20.00 -29.37 -11.23
N GLY A 307 -20.02 -29.10 -9.92
CA GLY A 307 -19.81 -30.12 -8.89
C GLY A 307 -18.32 -30.42 -8.57
N HIS A 308 -17.37 -29.76 -9.20
CA HIS A 308 -15.96 -29.94 -8.83
C HIS A 308 -15.71 -29.49 -7.38
N PRO A 309 -15.04 -30.29 -6.52
CA PRO A 309 -14.83 -30.01 -5.09
C PRO A 309 -14.24 -28.63 -4.81
N SER A 310 -13.26 -28.20 -5.60
CA SER A 310 -12.62 -26.89 -5.47
C SER A 310 -13.59 -25.72 -5.49
N ILE A 311 -14.75 -25.84 -6.12
CA ILE A 311 -15.72 -24.75 -6.19
C ILE A 311 -16.35 -24.51 -4.83
N ALA A 312 -16.69 -25.57 -4.10
CA ALA A 312 -17.21 -25.47 -2.75
C ALA A 312 -16.13 -24.89 -1.81
N SER A 313 -14.88 -25.35 -1.94
CA SER A 313 -13.76 -24.84 -1.14
C SER A 313 -13.48 -23.36 -1.42
N ILE A 314 -13.49 -22.92 -2.68
CA ILE A 314 -13.33 -21.50 -3.05
C ILE A 314 -14.45 -20.65 -2.44
N SER A 315 -15.71 -21.13 -2.51
CA SER A 315 -16.85 -20.41 -1.94
C SER A 315 -16.80 -20.33 -0.41
N ALA A 316 -16.24 -21.34 0.25
CA ALA A 316 -16.08 -21.39 1.70
C ALA A 316 -14.88 -20.59 2.22
N ALA A 317 -13.85 -20.37 1.38
CA ALA A 317 -12.65 -19.68 1.74
C ALA A 317 -12.92 -18.23 2.18
N LYS A 318 -12.15 -17.75 3.15
CA LYS A 318 -12.22 -16.39 3.71
C LYS A 318 -10.88 -15.69 3.57
N VAL A 319 -10.91 -14.37 3.50
CA VAL A 319 -9.70 -13.55 3.57
C VAL A 319 -9.00 -13.81 4.92
N GLY A 320 -7.68 -14.05 4.88
CA GLY A 320 -6.88 -14.45 6.02
C GLY A 320 -6.75 -15.96 6.22
N ASP A 321 -7.55 -16.79 5.55
CA ASP A 321 -7.41 -18.25 5.65
C ASP A 321 -6.02 -18.68 5.15
N PRO A 322 -5.35 -19.65 5.84
CA PRO A 322 -4.04 -20.10 5.43
C PRO A 322 -4.09 -20.84 4.10
N VAL A 323 -3.09 -20.59 3.25
CA VAL A 323 -2.92 -21.31 1.98
C VAL A 323 -1.49 -21.82 1.83
N HIS A 324 -1.35 -22.89 1.06
CA HIS A 324 -0.07 -23.48 0.67
C HIS A 324 0.10 -23.41 -0.84
N ILE A 325 1.37 -23.31 -1.29
CA ILE A 325 1.71 -23.39 -2.70
C ILE A 325 2.41 -24.73 -2.95
N VAL A 326 1.79 -25.55 -3.78
CA VAL A 326 2.26 -26.90 -4.10
C VAL A 326 2.53 -27.00 -5.60
N ARG A 327 3.66 -27.59 -5.97
CA ARG A 327 3.99 -27.80 -7.38
C ARG A 327 3.31 -29.04 -7.92
N GLU A 328 2.49 -28.88 -8.96
CA GLU A 328 1.85 -29.98 -9.68
C GLU A 328 2.27 -29.93 -11.15
N GLY A 329 3.18 -30.82 -11.54
CA GLY A 329 3.78 -30.82 -12.87
C GLY A 329 4.49 -29.48 -13.18
N PRO A 330 4.13 -28.79 -14.26
CA PRO A 330 4.73 -27.51 -14.64
C PRO A 330 4.10 -26.29 -13.93
N THR A 331 3.06 -26.48 -13.11
CA THR A 331 2.28 -25.39 -12.51
C THR A 331 2.32 -25.42 -10.98
N TRP A 332 1.99 -24.32 -10.37
CA TRP A 332 1.87 -24.18 -8.93
C TRP A 332 0.40 -24.01 -8.55
N MET A 333 -0.07 -24.86 -7.64
CA MET A 333 -1.45 -24.84 -7.13
C MET A 333 -1.50 -24.11 -5.81
N ILE A 334 -2.57 -23.33 -5.60
CA ILE A 334 -2.94 -22.73 -4.33
C ILE A 334 -3.86 -23.74 -3.66
N GLN A 335 -3.51 -24.25 -2.47
CA GLN A 335 -4.27 -25.24 -1.73
C GLN A 335 -4.63 -24.72 -0.33
N ASP A 336 -5.77 -25.15 0.21
CA ASP A 336 -6.12 -24.93 1.61
C ASP A 336 -5.34 -25.87 2.55
N ALA A 337 -5.59 -25.74 3.86
CA ALA A 337 -4.97 -26.58 4.88
C ALA A 337 -5.32 -28.07 4.75
N GLN A 338 -6.37 -28.44 4.03
CA GLN A 338 -6.80 -29.80 3.76
C GLN A 338 -6.21 -30.36 2.46
N GLY A 339 -5.40 -29.57 1.75
CA GLY A 339 -4.82 -29.94 0.45
C GLY A 339 -5.78 -29.81 -0.73
N GLN A 340 -6.97 -29.20 -0.52
CA GLN A 340 -7.90 -28.98 -1.60
C GLN A 340 -7.48 -27.76 -2.43
N ALA A 341 -7.46 -27.91 -3.76
CA ALA A 341 -7.07 -26.81 -4.65
C ALA A 341 -8.09 -25.67 -4.61
N LEU A 342 -7.61 -24.47 -4.32
CA LEU A 342 -8.35 -23.20 -4.33
C LEU A 342 -8.06 -22.35 -5.57
N GLY A 343 -6.97 -22.63 -6.28
CA GLY A 343 -6.54 -21.84 -7.42
C GLY A 343 -5.27 -22.37 -8.05
N ARG A 344 -4.82 -21.68 -9.08
CA ARG A 344 -3.57 -21.96 -9.77
C ARG A 344 -2.82 -20.67 -10.01
N MET A 345 -1.52 -20.68 -9.77
CA MET A 345 -0.66 -19.55 -10.12
C MET A 345 -0.55 -19.43 -11.66
N ALA A 346 -0.23 -18.23 -12.12
CA ALA A 346 0.01 -17.98 -13.54
C ALA A 346 1.19 -18.85 -14.05
N LYS A 347 1.16 -19.22 -15.33
CA LYS A 347 2.25 -20.03 -15.94
C LYS A 347 3.62 -19.39 -15.85
N SER A 348 3.68 -18.06 -15.86
CA SER A 348 4.90 -17.28 -15.73
C SER A 348 5.38 -17.13 -14.30
N TRP A 349 4.58 -17.55 -13.32
CA TRP A 349 4.92 -17.41 -11.91
C TRP A 349 5.82 -18.57 -11.45
N SER A 350 6.83 -18.22 -10.67
CA SER A 350 7.65 -19.16 -9.91
C SER A 350 7.97 -18.55 -8.55
N PRO A 351 8.15 -19.39 -7.52
CA PRO A 351 8.64 -18.88 -6.23
C PRO A 351 10.01 -18.24 -6.40
N PRO A 352 10.37 -17.29 -5.52
CA PRO A 352 11.68 -16.66 -5.55
C PRO A 352 12.79 -17.72 -5.41
N GLU A 353 13.85 -17.58 -6.22
CA GLU A 353 15.00 -18.48 -6.16
C GLU A 353 15.67 -18.44 -4.80
N ARG A 354 16.12 -19.60 -4.31
CA ARG A 354 16.86 -19.78 -3.06
C ARG A 354 16.12 -19.43 -1.76
N LEU A 355 14.82 -19.14 -1.86
CA LEU A 355 13.97 -18.93 -0.69
C LEU A 355 12.97 -20.08 -0.54
N SER A 356 12.62 -20.39 0.70
CA SER A 356 11.61 -21.39 1.02
C SER A 356 10.27 -20.70 1.29
N PHE A 357 9.18 -21.37 0.95
CA PHE A 357 7.85 -20.91 1.33
C PHE A 357 7.71 -20.99 2.86
N LEU A 358 7.37 -19.88 3.49
CA LEU A 358 7.18 -19.81 4.94
C LEU A 358 5.71 -19.89 5.32
N ARG A 359 4.89 -19.03 4.71
CA ARG A 359 3.45 -18.97 4.95
C ARG A 359 2.73 -18.30 3.78
N GLY A 360 1.44 -18.56 3.68
CA GLY A 360 0.56 -17.86 2.76
C GLY A 360 -0.84 -17.76 3.34
N GLU A 361 -1.58 -16.78 2.87
CA GLU A 361 -2.97 -16.56 3.23
C GLU A 361 -3.78 -16.10 2.04
N VAL A 362 -5.09 -16.24 2.12
CA VAL A 362 -6.02 -15.63 1.17
C VAL A 362 -5.97 -14.11 1.34
N GLY A 363 -5.30 -13.42 0.44
CA GLY A 363 -5.16 -11.99 0.49
C GLY A 363 -6.37 -11.23 -0.03
N ALA A 364 -7.01 -11.74 -1.09
CA ALA A 364 -8.25 -11.24 -1.64
C ALA A 364 -9.00 -12.36 -2.38
N ILE A 365 -10.30 -12.21 -2.50
CA ILE A 365 -11.16 -13.06 -3.33
C ILE A 365 -11.87 -12.16 -4.33
N VAL A 366 -11.65 -12.43 -5.62
CA VAL A 366 -12.22 -11.60 -6.67
C VAL A 366 -13.28 -12.34 -7.46
N ARG A 367 -14.35 -11.64 -7.83
CA ARG A 367 -15.34 -12.14 -8.77
C ARG A 367 -14.86 -11.89 -10.19
N TRP A 368 -14.73 -12.94 -10.97
CA TRP A 368 -14.30 -12.94 -12.35
C TRP A 368 -15.41 -13.43 -13.27
N ARG A 369 -15.45 -12.93 -14.51
CA ARG A 369 -16.52 -13.23 -15.46
C ARG A 369 -15.94 -13.79 -16.75
N LYS A 370 -16.76 -14.59 -17.46
CA LYS A 370 -16.41 -15.10 -18.80
C LYS A 370 -16.09 -13.96 -19.77
N SER A 371 -16.82 -12.84 -19.69
CA SER A 371 -16.60 -11.63 -20.47
C SER A 371 -15.25 -10.93 -20.21
N ASP A 372 -14.65 -11.12 -19.04
CA ASP A 372 -13.36 -10.53 -18.68
C ASP A 372 -12.17 -11.19 -19.39
N ASN A 373 -12.41 -12.32 -20.08
CA ASN A 373 -11.37 -13.05 -20.81
C ASN A 373 -11.43 -12.75 -22.30
N GLN A 374 -10.27 -12.87 -22.96
CA GLN A 374 -10.19 -12.78 -24.42
C GLN A 374 -11.09 -13.83 -25.07
N GLU A 375 -11.70 -13.48 -26.18
CA GLU A 375 -12.77 -14.26 -26.82
C GLU A 375 -12.33 -15.70 -27.14
N GLU A 376 -11.11 -15.88 -27.60
CA GLU A 376 -10.50 -17.16 -27.93
C GLU A 376 -10.42 -18.14 -26.75
N TYR A 377 -10.33 -17.65 -25.51
CA TYR A 377 -10.25 -18.49 -24.31
C TYR A 377 -11.62 -18.79 -23.70
N ARG A 378 -12.68 -18.08 -24.10
CA ARG A 378 -14.05 -18.23 -23.53
C ARG A 378 -14.67 -19.59 -23.82
N VAL A 379 -14.26 -20.26 -24.91
CA VAL A 379 -14.76 -21.59 -25.30
C VAL A 379 -14.44 -22.67 -24.24
N HIS A 380 -13.35 -22.49 -23.49
CA HIS A 380 -12.92 -23.42 -22.44
C HIS A 380 -13.54 -23.15 -21.08
N LEU A 381 -14.37 -22.11 -20.95
CA LEU A 381 -14.97 -21.70 -19.69
C LEU A 381 -16.38 -22.27 -19.58
N HIS A 382 -16.60 -23.04 -18.50
CA HIS A 382 -17.86 -23.70 -18.19
C HIS A 382 -18.80 -22.87 -17.30
N ARG A 383 -18.32 -21.68 -16.86
CA ARG A 383 -19.06 -20.79 -15.95
C ARG A 383 -19.06 -19.38 -16.51
N ASP A 384 -20.16 -18.67 -16.30
CA ASP A 384 -20.26 -17.25 -16.67
C ASP A 384 -19.63 -16.33 -15.61
N VAL A 385 -19.72 -16.76 -14.34
CA VAL A 385 -19.15 -16.06 -13.18
C VAL A 385 -18.53 -17.06 -12.22
N TRP A 386 -17.38 -16.74 -11.66
CA TRP A 386 -16.70 -17.53 -10.63
C TRP A 386 -15.85 -16.62 -9.73
N GLU A 387 -15.33 -17.19 -8.67
CA GLU A 387 -14.41 -16.54 -7.76
C GLU A 387 -13.00 -17.06 -7.99
N ALA A 388 -12.01 -16.17 -7.83
CA ALA A 388 -10.59 -16.49 -7.90
C ALA A 388 -9.89 -16.02 -6.62
N ILE A 389 -9.10 -16.91 -6.02
CA ILE A 389 -8.29 -16.64 -4.82
C ILE A 389 -7.02 -15.94 -5.23
N ILE A 390 -6.72 -14.80 -4.60
CA ILE A 390 -5.47 -14.06 -4.78
C ILE A 390 -4.70 -14.19 -3.48
N PRO A 391 -3.61 -14.97 -3.44
CA PRO A 391 -2.87 -15.22 -2.22
C PRO A 391 -1.93 -14.05 -1.89
N GLU A 392 -1.66 -13.90 -0.61
CA GLU A 392 -0.49 -13.21 -0.09
C GLU A 392 0.50 -14.29 0.40
N LEU A 393 1.76 -14.23 -0.09
CA LEU A 393 2.76 -15.28 0.17
C LEU A 393 4.00 -14.69 0.80
N VAL A 394 4.62 -15.44 1.70
CA VAL A 394 5.87 -15.06 2.38
C VAL A 394 6.90 -16.17 2.18
N PHE A 395 8.08 -15.76 1.79
CA PHE A 395 9.25 -16.62 1.54
C PHE A 395 10.42 -16.14 2.41
N GLY A 396 11.32 -17.07 2.79
CA GLY A 396 12.52 -16.74 3.57
C GLY A 396 13.61 -17.81 3.49
#